data_a90019f4e648a8b7c4a72db8710a37da
#
_entry.id   a90019f4e648a8b7c4a72db8710a37da
#
_cell.length_a   1.000
_cell.length_b   1.000
_cell.length_c   1.000
_cell.angle_alpha   90.00
_cell.angle_beta   90.00
_cell.angle_gamma   90.00
#
_symmetry.space_group_name_H-M   'P 1'
#
loop_
_entity.id
_entity.type
_entity.pdbx_description
1 polymer ?
#
loop_
_entity_poly.entity_id
_entity_poly.type
_entity_poly.pdbx_seq_one_letter_code
_entity_poly.pdbx_strand_id
1 'polypeptide(L)'
;MSTTMKSPRAETSTRLSLAIYLALMVYLVLVKVFLELGSVEVIVPGQATYFSWPMIGFLVLAGGCAVWLAPRTGLPELWDPSIPPRKWLLLPAVVGLGVGVINLAFAAFSGSAQIMAEAANVPSINVPFPESIVFYSGGAIVVEALYRLILITLPLWLIANVIMRKRGQTLVFWVLAVVTSAIEPAGLVGFLAGHPGLILVMIVAAFGTNLFEAYLFWRYGLLAPLAFRLAYYLVWHVVGGVMGF
;
A
#
# COMPACT_ATOMS: atom_id res chain seq x y z
N MET A 1 31.45 24.31 -8.24
CA MET A 1 30.61 23.39 -7.45
C MET A 1 29.64 24.25 -6.62
N SER A 2 28.45 24.54 -7.13
CA SER A 2 27.48 25.37 -6.41
C SER A 2 26.66 24.45 -5.50
N THR A 3 26.95 24.46 -4.23
CA THR A 3 26.13 23.88 -3.17
C THR A 3 24.87 24.74 -3.02
N THR A 4 23.83 24.39 -3.74
CA THR A 4 22.48 24.96 -3.51
C THR A 4 22.04 24.56 -2.10
N MET A 5 22.20 25.47 -1.14
CA MET A 5 21.61 25.33 0.20
C MET A 5 20.10 25.14 0.05
N LYS A 6 19.58 23.99 0.47
CA LYS A 6 18.13 23.79 0.62
C LYS A 6 17.56 24.87 1.53
N SER A 7 16.38 25.39 1.20
CA SER A 7 15.71 26.33 2.09
C SER A 7 15.42 25.64 3.44
N PRO A 8 15.48 26.36 4.58
CA PRO A 8 15.21 25.80 5.91
C PRO A 8 13.85 25.07 5.98
N ARG A 9 12.87 25.54 5.22
CA ARG A 9 11.52 24.96 5.11
C ARG A 9 11.53 23.56 4.49
N ALA A 10 12.32 23.34 3.44
CA ALA A 10 12.46 22.02 2.79
C ALA A 10 13.20 21.01 3.68
N GLU A 11 14.14 21.45 4.49
CA GLU A 11 14.85 20.58 5.43
C GLU A 11 13.95 20.11 6.57
N THR A 12 13.12 21.01 7.11
CA THR A 12 12.14 20.69 8.16
C THR A 12 11.08 19.70 7.66
N SER A 13 10.61 19.85 6.43
CA SER A 13 9.61 18.94 5.83
C SER A 13 10.18 17.53 5.65
N THR A 14 11.43 17.39 5.18
CA THR A 14 12.07 16.07 5.01
C THR A 14 12.30 15.39 6.37
N ARG A 15 12.71 16.12 7.41
CA ARG A 15 12.87 15.57 8.77
C ARG A 15 11.54 15.07 9.34
N LEU A 16 10.45 15.82 9.15
CA LEU A 16 9.12 15.43 9.60
C LEU A 16 8.62 14.21 8.82
N SER A 17 8.84 14.15 7.51
CA SER A 17 8.52 12.99 6.68
C SER A 17 9.22 11.73 7.15
N LEU A 18 10.50 11.82 7.51
CA LEU A 18 11.25 10.70 8.09
C LEU A 18 10.71 10.30 9.47
N ALA A 19 10.38 11.27 10.32
CA ALA A 19 9.81 10.99 11.64
C ALA A 19 8.45 10.28 11.56
N ILE A 20 7.57 10.72 10.64
CA ILE A 20 6.29 10.05 10.38
C ILE A 20 6.53 8.62 9.85
N TYR A 21 7.46 8.46 8.91
CA TYR A 21 7.80 7.13 8.39
C TYR A 21 8.30 6.19 9.49
N LEU A 22 9.20 6.67 10.34
CA LEU A 22 9.68 5.89 11.49
C LEU A 22 8.55 5.53 12.46
N ALA A 23 7.61 6.44 12.71
CA ALA A 23 6.43 6.13 13.53
C ALA A 23 5.58 5.01 12.90
N LEU A 24 5.40 5.00 11.57
CA LEU A 24 4.74 3.89 10.87
C LEU A 24 5.51 2.57 11.02
N MET A 25 6.85 2.60 10.97
CA MET A 25 7.68 1.40 11.17
C MET A 25 7.62 0.90 12.62
N VAL A 26 7.62 1.79 13.61
CA VAL A 26 7.39 1.43 15.02
C VAL A 26 6.02 0.77 15.18
N TYR A 27 4.99 1.31 14.54
CA TYR A 27 3.66 0.68 14.54
C TYR A 27 3.71 -0.73 13.94
N LEU A 28 4.42 -0.96 12.82
CA LEU A 28 4.58 -2.30 12.23
C LEU A 28 5.28 -3.28 13.18
N VAL A 29 6.28 -2.83 13.93
CA VAL A 29 6.92 -3.64 14.98
C VAL A 29 5.91 -4.02 16.05
N LEU A 30 5.08 -3.08 16.51
CA LEU A 30 4.02 -3.36 17.49
C LEU A 30 2.98 -4.33 16.94
N VAL A 31 2.57 -4.18 15.67
CA VAL A 31 1.69 -5.15 14.98
C VAL A 31 2.32 -6.55 14.98
N LYS A 32 3.61 -6.66 14.61
CA LYS A 32 4.31 -7.94 14.59
C LYS A 32 4.35 -8.58 15.98
N VAL A 33 4.70 -7.82 17.01
CA VAL A 33 4.72 -8.30 18.39
C VAL A 33 3.32 -8.74 18.84
N PHE A 34 2.28 -7.96 18.50
CA PHE A 34 0.89 -8.31 18.80
C PHE A 34 0.48 -9.65 18.15
N LEU A 35 0.83 -9.86 16.88
CA LEU A 35 0.53 -11.10 16.16
C LEU A 35 1.27 -12.31 16.77
N GLU A 36 2.51 -12.14 17.21
CA GLU A 36 3.28 -13.21 17.87
C GLU A 36 2.74 -13.55 19.26
N LEU A 37 2.41 -12.55 20.08
CA LEU A 37 1.90 -12.75 21.44
C LEU A 37 0.43 -13.20 21.46
N GLY A 38 -0.36 -12.72 20.51
CA GLY A 38 -1.80 -12.99 20.43
C GLY A 38 -2.13 -14.37 19.84
N SER A 39 -1.13 -15.14 19.39
CA SER A 39 -1.35 -16.40 18.65
C SER A 39 -2.36 -16.25 17.49
N VAL A 40 -2.36 -15.06 16.86
CA VAL A 40 -3.24 -14.79 15.73
C VAL A 40 -2.76 -15.64 14.56
N GLU A 41 -3.51 -16.69 14.24
CA GLU A 41 -3.25 -17.48 13.05
C GLU A 41 -3.47 -16.60 11.82
N VAL A 42 -2.41 -16.40 11.05
CA VAL A 42 -2.51 -15.75 9.75
C VAL A 42 -3.11 -16.77 8.79
N ILE A 43 -4.41 -16.63 8.59
CA ILE A 43 -5.25 -17.63 7.92
C ILE A 43 -4.88 -17.79 6.45
N VAL A 44 -4.47 -16.71 5.78
CA VAL A 44 -4.16 -16.76 4.34
C VAL A 44 -2.67 -17.02 4.12
N PRO A 45 -2.30 -18.14 3.45
CA PRO A 45 -0.92 -18.45 3.13
C PRO A 45 -0.21 -17.29 2.41
N GLY A 46 1.01 -16.98 2.83
CA GLY A 46 1.83 -15.92 2.25
C GLY A 46 1.67 -14.55 2.93
N GLN A 47 0.56 -14.25 3.58
CA GLN A 47 0.39 -12.96 4.29
C GLN A 47 1.33 -12.84 5.51
N ALA A 48 1.70 -13.96 6.14
CA ALA A 48 2.69 -13.97 7.23
C ALA A 48 4.04 -13.39 6.82
N THR A 49 4.43 -13.53 5.55
CA THR A 49 5.70 -13.01 5.03
C THR A 49 5.78 -11.49 5.11
N TYR A 50 4.66 -10.79 4.96
CA TYR A 50 4.60 -9.33 5.05
C TYR A 50 4.97 -8.80 6.44
N PHE A 51 4.75 -9.59 7.49
CA PHE A 51 5.09 -9.25 8.88
C PHE A 51 6.33 -9.97 9.38
N SER A 52 7.16 -10.52 8.49
CA SER A 52 8.43 -11.12 8.89
C SER A 52 9.46 -10.07 9.32
N TRP A 53 10.33 -10.41 10.28
CA TRP A 53 11.41 -9.50 10.73
C TRP A 53 12.31 -9.04 9.58
N PRO A 54 12.70 -9.91 8.61
CA PRO A 54 13.45 -9.48 7.43
C PRO A 54 12.71 -8.44 6.60
N MET A 55 11.37 -8.61 6.39
CA MET A 55 10.57 -7.64 5.66
C MET A 55 10.51 -6.29 6.38
N ILE A 56 10.28 -6.29 7.70
CA ILE A 56 10.26 -5.06 8.49
C ILE A 56 11.62 -4.36 8.42
N GLY A 57 12.72 -5.11 8.59
CA GLY A 57 14.08 -4.56 8.44
C GLY A 57 14.32 -3.96 7.05
N PHE A 58 13.88 -4.64 6.00
CA PHE A 58 13.93 -4.13 4.63
C PHE A 58 13.13 -2.83 4.46
N LEU A 59 11.88 -2.79 4.97
CA LEU A 59 11.05 -1.59 4.91
C LEU A 59 11.70 -0.42 5.66
N VAL A 60 12.26 -0.63 6.83
CA VAL A 60 12.95 0.41 7.59
C VAL A 60 14.10 1.01 6.78
N LEU A 61 14.97 0.18 6.22
CA LEU A 61 16.17 0.63 5.52
C LEU A 61 15.85 1.19 4.12
N ALA A 62 15.22 0.38 3.28
CA ALA A 62 14.92 0.77 1.90
C ALA A 62 13.86 1.87 1.84
N GLY A 63 12.84 1.80 2.70
CA GLY A 63 11.81 2.81 2.77
C GLY A 63 12.31 4.13 3.35
N GLY A 64 13.15 4.12 4.38
CA GLY A 64 13.80 5.33 4.88
C GLY A 64 14.66 6.02 3.80
N CYS A 65 15.40 5.22 3.01
CA CYS A 65 16.13 5.70 1.85
C CYS A 65 15.18 6.30 0.79
N ALA A 66 14.06 5.63 0.50
CA ALA A 66 13.08 6.10 -0.46
C ALA A 66 12.39 7.40 -0.01
N VAL A 67 12.04 7.55 1.28
CA VAL A 67 11.52 8.82 1.84
C VAL A 67 12.50 9.96 1.61
N TRP A 68 13.79 9.72 1.85
CA TRP A 68 14.84 10.72 1.63
C TRP A 68 15.06 11.05 0.15
N LEU A 69 14.85 10.08 -0.76
CA LEU A 69 15.00 10.25 -2.20
C LEU A 69 13.76 10.84 -2.88
N ALA A 70 12.55 10.63 -2.38
CA ALA A 70 11.29 11.03 -3.01
C ALA A 70 11.31 12.49 -3.51
N PRO A 71 11.64 13.51 -2.71
CA PRO A 71 11.67 14.89 -3.19
C PRO A 71 12.75 15.15 -4.25
N ARG A 72 13.77 14.29 -4.34
CA ARG A 72 14.83 14.39 -5.36
C ARG A 72 14.40 13.83 -6.71
N THR A 73 13.34 13.03 -6.72
CA THR A 73 12.73 12.48 -7.95
C THR A 73 11.53 13.30 -8.43
N GLY A 74 11.24 14.42 -7.77
CA GLY A 74 10.08 15.25 -8.09
C GLY A 74 8.75 14.71 -7.50
N LEU A 75 8.80 13.68 -6.67
CA LEU A 75 7.64 13.20 -5.92
C LEU A 75 7.40 14.10 -4.69
N PRO A 76 6.16 14.26 -4.24
CA PRO A 76 5.86 14.93 -2.99
C PRO A 76 6.56 14.25 -1.81
N GLU A 77 6.90 15.04 -0.80
CA GLU A 77 7.34 14.49 0.46
C GLU A 77 6.20 13.72 1.14
N LEU A 78 6.51 12.82 2.04
CA LEU A 78 5.50 12.07 2.80
C LEU A 78 4.59 13.03 3.59
N TRP A 79 5.16 14.09 4.12
CA TRP A 79 4.46 15.22 4.70
C TRP A 79 4.83 16.50 3.95
N ASP A 80 3.91 17.01 3.15
CA ASP A 80 4.04 18.30 2.46
C ASP A 80 2.98 19.27 2.98
N PRO A 81 3.38 20.32 3.74
CA PRO A 81 2.43 21.27 4.32
C PRO A 81 1.69 22.12 3.27
N SER A 82 2.13 22.11 2.02
CA SER A 82 1.43 22.79 0.91
C SER A 82 0.21 22.01 0.42
N ILE A 83 0.12 20.70 0.75
CA ILE A 83 -0.99 19.86 0.36
C ILE A 83 -2.02 19.81 1.50
N PRO A 84 -3.22 20.36 1.32
CA PRO A 84 -4.20 20.41 2.39
C PRO A 84 -4.71 19.02 2.77
N PRO A 85 -5.05 18.76 4.05
CA PRO A 85 -5.53 17.45 4.54
C PRO A 85 -6.73 16.90 3.76
N ARG A 86 -7.56 17.76 3.23
CA ARG A 86 -8.68 17.35 2.36
C ARG A 86 -8.20 16.52 1.15
N LYS A 87 -7.02 16.80 0.59
CA LYS A 87 -6.52 16.14 -0.62
C LYS A 87 -5.78 14.84 -0.34
N TRP A 88 -5.03 14.77 0.76
CA TRP A 88 -4.25 13.56 1.06
C TRP A 88 -4.93 12.63 2.08
N LEU A 89 -5.90 13.11 2.85
CA LEU A 89 -6.61 12.30 3.84
C LEU A 89 -8.08 12.11 3.48
N LEU A 90 -8.87 13.20 3.47
CA LEU A 90 -10.32 13.09 3.40
C LEU A 90 -10.80 12.50 2.06
N LEU A 91 -10.36 13.08 0.95
CA LEU A 91 -10.80 12.62 -0.38
C LEU A 91 -10.37 11.18 -0.67
N PRO A 92 -9.10 10.77 -0.47
CA PRO A 92 -8.69 9.38 -0.63
C PRO A 92 -9.47 8.42 0.29
N ALA A 93 -9.68 8.78 1.56
CA ALA A 93 -10.43 7.94 2.49
C ALA A 93 -11.90 7.73 2.05
N VAL A 94 -12.59 8.80 1.62
CA VAL A 94 -13.98 8.68 1.12
C VAL A 94 -14.05 7.79 -0.12
N VAL A 95 -13.11 7.93 -1.06
CA VAL A 95 -13.04 7.06 -2.24
C VAL A 95 -12.73 5.62 -1.83
N GLY A 96 -11.81 5.41 -0.88
CA GLY A 96 -11.48 4.10 -0.34
C GLY A 96 -12.68 3.40 0.32
N LEU A 97 -13.46 4.12 1.13
CA LEU A 97 -14.72 3.60 1.67
C LEU A 97 -15.68 3.16 0.55
N GLY A 98 -15.85 3.98 -0.48
CA GLY A 98 -16.70 3.66 -1.63
C GLY A 98 -16.25 2.40 -2.37
N VAL A 99 -14.96 2.26 -2.63
CA VAL A 99 -14.37 1.05 -3.24
C VAL A 99 -14.57 -0.17 -2.34
N GLY A 100 -14.39 -0.01 -1.03
CA GLY A 100 -14.64 -1.08 -0.05
C GLY A 100 -16.09 -1.57 -0.08
N VAL A 101 -17.06 -0.65 -0.13
CA VAL A 101 -18.49 -0.99 -0.24
C VAL A 101 -18.79 -1.71 -1.57
N ILE A 102 -18.22 -1.25 -2.68
CA ILE A 102 -18.38 -1.90 -3.98
C ILE A 102 -17.84 -3.33 -3.96
N ASN A 103 -16.65 -3.54 -3.40
CA ASN A 103 -16.06 -4.87 -3.29
C ASN A 103 -16.86 -5.79 -2.36
N LEU A 104 -17.35 -5.28 -1.24
CA LEU A 104 -18.18 -6.04 -0.32
C LEU A 104 -19.51 -6.46 -0.99
N ALA A 105 -20.17 -5.53 -1.69
CA ALA A 105 -21.38 -5.83 -2.45
C ALA A 105 -21.09 -6.86 -3.58
N PHE A 106 -19.99 -6.69 -4.32
CA PHE A 106 -19.58 -7.66 -5.33
C PHE A 106 -19.38 -9.06 -4.74
N ALA A 107 -18.69 -9.17 -3.59
CA ALA A 107 -18.49 -10.45 -2.92
C ALA A 107 -19.81 -11.10 -2.48
N ALA A 108 -20.74 -10.30 -1.93
CA ALA A 108 -22.06 -10.77 -1.51
C ALA A 108 -22.90 -11.31 -2.68
N PHE A 109 -22.86 -10.65 -3.84
CA PHE A 109 -23.64 -11.07 -5.01
C PHE A 109 -22.98 -12.19 -5.83
N SER A 110 -21.64 -12.22 -5.91
CA SER A 110 -20.91 -13.18 -6.75
C SER A 110 -20.48 -14.45 -5.99
N GLY A 111 -20.54 -14.47 -4.67
CA GLY A 111 -19.96 -15.53 -3.85
C GLY A 111 -18.42 -15.59 -3.92
N SER A 112 -17.76 -14.53 -4.41
CA SER A 112 -16.31 -14.55 -4.66
C SER A 112 -15.49 -14.74 -3.39
N ALA A 113 -15.95 -14.27 -2.23
CA ALA A 113 -15.25 -14.47 -0.96
C ALA A 113 -15.22 -15.96 -0.57
N GLN A 114 -16.32 -16.68 -0.73
CA GLN A 114 -16.41 -18.11 -0.47
C GLN A 114 -15.52 -18.91 -1.44
N ILE A 115 -15.56 -18.57 -2.73
CA ILE A 115 -14.70 -19.19 -3.75
C ILE A 115 -13.23 -19.01 -3.40
N MET A 116 -12.84 -17.82 -2.95
CA MET A 116 -11.47 -17.55 -2.51
C MET A 116 -11.10 -18.32 -1.25
N ALA A 117 -12.00 -18.42 -0.27
CA ALA A 117 -11.79 -19.18 0.95
C ALA A 117 -11.61 -20.66 0.66
N GLU A 118 -12.44 -21.24 -0.21
CA GLU A 118 -12.33 -22.62 -0.68
C GLU A 118 -11.00 -22.86 -1.40
N ALA A 119 -10.62 -21.97 -2.32
CA ALA A 119 -9.36 -22.04 -3.05
C ALA A 119 -8.11 -21.97 -2.14
N ALA A 120 -8.22 -21.22 -1.04
CA ALA A 120 -7.19 -21.11 -0.01
C ALA A 120 -7.21 -22.24 1.01
N ASN A 121 -8.27 -23.06 1.01
CA ASN A 121 -8.55 -24.07 2.03
C ASN A 121 -8.60 -23.47 3.45
N VAL A 122 -9.29 -22.34 3.58
CA VAL A 122 -9.48 -21.60 4.85
C VAL A 122 -10.96 -21.34 5.11
N PRO A 123 -11.38 -21.17 6.37
CA PRO A 123 -12.80 -20.90 6.70
C PRO A 123 -13.27 -19.53 6.21
N SER A 124 -12.39 -18.55 6.15
CA SER A 124 -12.64 -17.18 5.68
C SER A 124 -11.36 -16.59 5.13
N ILE A 125 -11.47 -15.69 4.15
CA ILE A 125 -10.32 -14.92 3.63
C ILE A 125 -9.95 -13.75 4.55
N ASN A 126 -10.79 -13.44 5.52
CA ASN A 126 -10.58 -12.33 6.43
C ASN A 126 -10.20 -12.80 7.84
N VAL A 127 -9.25 -12.11 8.45
CA VAL A 127 -8.90 -12.30 9.86
C VAL A 127 -10.09 -11.88 10.72
N PRO A 128 -10.46 -12.64 11.77
CA PRO A 128 -11.57 -12.29 12.64
C PRO A 128 -11.40 -10.93 13.33
N PHE A 129 -12.53 -10.31 13.70
CA PHE A 129 -12.54 -9.14 14.57
C PHE A 129 -12.29 -9.58 16.02
N PRO A 130 -11.54 -8.82 16.84
CA PRO A 130 -10.99 -7.49 16.59
C PRO A 130 -9.57 -7.46 15.97
N GLU A 131 -8.90 -8.60 15.83
CA GLU A 131 -7.52 -8.73 15.37
C GLU A 131 -7.34 -8.17 13.95
N SER A 132 -8.39 -8.26 13.14
CA SER A 132 -8.43 -7.71 11.78
C SER A 132 -8.08 -6.22 11.71
N ILE A 133 -8.44 -5.41 12.71
CA ILE A 133 -8.09 -3.99 12.72
C ILE A 133 -6.58 -3.80 12.71
N VAL A 134 -5.88 -4.50 13.59
CA VAL A 134 -4.42 -4.40 13.74
C VAL A 134 -3.72 -5.02 12.54
N PHE A 135 -4.19 -6.19 12.10
CA PHE A 135 -3.61 -6.93 10.99
C PHE A 135 -3.69 -6.13 9.68
N TYR A 136 -4.88 -5.68 9.29
CA TYR A 136 -5.06 -4.99 8.01
C TYR A 136 -4.53 -3.57 7.99
N SER A 137 -4.51 -2.87 9.13
CA SER A 137 -3.84 -1.56 9.19
C SER A 137 -2.33 -1.69 9.04
N GLY A 138 -1.72 -2.70 9.64
CA GLY A 138 -0.31 -3.03 9.40
C GLY A 138 -0.05 -3.44 7.95
N GLY A 139 -0.91 -4.32 7.40
CA GLY A 139 -0.85 -4.74 6.01
C GLY A 139 -0.91 -3.57 5.01
N ALA A 140 -1.79 -2.60 5.25
CA ALA A 140 -1.87 -1.39 4.43
C ALA A 140 -0.55 -0.62 4.41
N ILE A 141 0.10 -0.47 5.57
CA ILE A 141 1.40 0.22 5.66
C ILE A 141 2.47 -0.56 4.88
N VAL A 142 2.55 -1.89 5.04
CA VAL A 142 3.52 -2.73 4.32
C VAL A 142 3.34 -2.60 2.82
N VAL A 143 2.11 -2.75 2.34
CA VAL A 143 1.80 -2.72 0.89
C VAL A 143 2.13 -1.36 0.29
N GLU A 144 1.72 -0.26 0.93
CA GLU A 144 2.00 1.07 0.42
C GLU A 144 3.49 1.43 0.49
N ALA A 145 4.17 1.06 1.58
CA ALA A 145 5.61 1.26 1.69
C ALA A 145 6.39 0.45 0.64
N LEU A 146 6.00 -0.80 0.39
CA LEU A 146 6.66 -1.66 -0.58
C LEU A 146 6.38 -1.20 -2.02
N TYR A 147 5.10 -1.22 -2.42
CA TYR A 147 4.74 -1.04 -3.84
C TYR A 147 4.77 0.41 -4.32
N ARG A 148 4.46 1.38 -3.46
CA ARG A 148 4.44 2.81 -3.84
C ARG A 148 5.73 3.52 -3.48
N LEU A 149 6.16 3.40 -2.22
CA LEU A 149 7.33 4.15 -1.79
C LEU A 149 8.63 3.52 -2.32
N ILE A 150 8.87 2.23 -2.07
CA ILE A 150 10.16 1.59 -2.39
C ILE A 150 10.26 1.26 -3.88
N LEU A 151 9.33 0.46 -4.40
CA LEU A 151 9.40 -0.07 -5.77
C LEU A 151 9.17 0.99 -6.86
N ILE A 152 8.61 2.15 -6.52
CA ILE A 152 8.55 3.28 -7.46
C ILE A 152 9.73 4.23 -7.23
N THR A 153 9.96 4.71 -6.00
CA THR A 153 10.92 5.80 -5.77
C THR A 153 12.37 5.40 -6.04
N LEU A 154 12.80 4.21 -5.59
CA LEU A 154 14.20 3.80 -5.77
C LEU A 154 14.55 3.58 -7.26
N PRO A 155 13.77 2.80 -8.05
CA PRO A 155 14.02 2.68 -9.47
C PRO A 155 13.84 3.99 -10.24
N LEU A 156 12.86 4.83 -9.88
CA LEU A 156 12.67 6.14 -10.48
C LEU A 156 13.91 7.01 -10.28
N TRP A 157 14.47 7.05 -9.07
CA TRP A 157 15.68 7.77 -8.79
C TRP A 157 16.86 7.23 -9.63
N LEU A 158 17.05 5.92 -9.66
CA LEU A 158 18.14 5.30 -10.41
C LEU A 158 18.00 5.56 -11.92
N ILE A 159 16.84 5.28 -12.49
CA ILE A 159 16.63 5.37 -13.95
C ILE A 159 16.57 6.83 -14.39
N ALA A 160 15.64 7.63 -13.85
CA ALA A 160 15.40 8.97 -14.34
C ALA A 160 16.49 9.96 -13.90
N ASN A 161 16.95 9.89 -12.62
CA ASN A 161 17.89 10.88 -12.11
C ASN A 161 19.34 10.54 -12.42
N VAL A 162 19.76 9.25 -12.27
CA VAL A 162 21.15 8.84 -12.47
C VAL A 162 21.40 8.51 -13.95
N ILE A 163 20.67 7.53 -14.50
CA ILE A 163 20.92 7.03 -15.85
C ILE A 163 20.50 8.07 -16.90
N MET A 164 19.27 8.57 -16.83
CA MET A 164 18.71 9.52 -17.81
C MET A 164 19.04 10.99 -17.48
N ARG A 165 19.86 11.27 -16.44
CA ARG A 165 20.33 12.61 -16.06
C ARG A 165 19.17 13.60 -15.88
N LYS A 166 18.17 13.24 -15.06
CA LYS A 166 16.95 14.00 -14.74
C LYS A 166 15.99 14.20 -15.92
N ARG A 167 16.00 13.28 -16.88
CA ARG A 167 15.07 13.29 -18.03
C ARG A 167 14.00 12.21 -17.85
N GLY A 168 12.82 12.43 -18.44
CA GLY A 168 11.77 11.43 -18.56
C GLY A 168 11.15 10.96 -17.24
N GLN A 169 11.25 11.71 -16.15
CA GLN A 169 10.75 11.32 -14.82
C GLN A 169 9.29 10.89 -14.85
N THR A 170 8.42 11.63 -15.53
CA THR A 170 6.99 11.29 -15.64
C THR A 170 6.78 9.98 -16.38
N LEU A 171 7.48 9.73 -17.48
CA LEU A 171 7.37 8.48 -18.22
C LEU A 171 7.84 7.28 -17.38
N VAL A 172 9.02 7.40 -16.77
CA VAL A 172 9.56 6.33 -15.91
C VAL A 172 8.64 6.06 -14.75
N PHE A 173 8.10 7.12 -14.11
CA PHE A 173 7.12 6.96 -13.03
C PHE A 173 5.91 6.12 -13.48
N TRP A 174 5.28 6.47 -14.60
CA TRP A 174 4.08 5.76 -15.07
C TRP A 174 4.36 4.32 -15.49
N VAL A 175 5.53 4.07 -16.11
CA VAL A 175 5.95 2.68 -16.40
C VAL A 175 6.08 1.87 -15.10
N LEU A 176 6.74 2.41 -14.08
CA LEU A 176 6.87 1.77 -12.78
C LEU A 176 5.52 1.60 -12.09
N ALA A 177 4.65 2.61 -12.16
CA ALA A 177 3.30 2.56 -11.60
C ALA A 177 2.47 1.43 -12.23
N VAL A 178 2.50 1.27 -13.55
CA VAL A 178 1.82 0.17 -14.25
C VAL A 178 2.40 -1.18 -13.84
N VAL A 179 3.72 -1.32 -13.82
CA VAL A 179 4.39 -2.58 -13.45
C VAL A 179 4.06 -2.96 -12.00
N THR A 180 4.25 -2.05 -11.05
CA THR A 180 3.97 -2.33 -9.63
C THR A 180 2.49 -2.60 -9.36
N SER A 181 1.58 -1.94 -10.10
CA SER A 181 0.14 -2.18 -9.98
C SER A 181 -0.30 -3.53 -10.52
N ALA A 182 0.48 -4.15 -11.41
CA ALA A 182 0.19 -5.47 -11.97
C ALA A 182 0.76 -6.62 -11.09
N ILE A 183 1.80 -6.37 -10.29
CA ILE A 183 2.46 -7.42 -9.51
C ILE A 183 1.53 -7.99 -8.43
N GLU A 184 0.87 -7.14 -7.66
CA GLU A 184 0.00 -7.57 -6.57
C GLU A 184 -1.17 -8.46 -7.06
N PRO A 185 -1.97 -8.07 -8.07
CA PRO A 185 -3.07 -8.90 -8.57
C PRO A 185 -2.61 -10.15 -9.34
N ALA A 186 -1.37 -10.23 -9.79
CA ALA A 186 -0.85 -11.41 -10.48
C ALA A 186 -0.93 -12.69 -9.62
N GLY A 187 -0.85 -12.56 -8.29
CA GLY A 187 -1.04 -13.66 -7.35
C GLY A 187 -2.42 -14.31 -7.42
N LEU A 188 -3.46 -13.57 -7.82
CA LEU A 188 -4.84 -14.08 -7.94
C LEU A 188 -4.98 -15.15 -9.02
N VAL A 189 -4.12 -15.15 -10.05
CA VAL A 189 -4.18 -16.11 -11.16
C VAL A 189 -4.03 -17.54 -10.66
N GLY A 190 -3.06 -17.80 -9.78
CA GLY A 190 -2.86 -19.13 -9.20
C GLY A 190 -3.96 -19.53 -8.23
N PHE A 191 -4.52 -18.55 -7.51
CA PHE A 191 -5.55 -18.79 -6.49
C PHE A 191 -6.92 -19.17 -7.07
N LEU A 192 -7.28 -18.64 -8.24
CA LEU A 192 -8.62 -18.76 -8.80
C LEU A 192 -8.62 -19.51 -10.15
N ALA A 193 -7.66 -20.41 -10.37
CA ALA A 193 -7.43 -21.08 -11.67
C ALA A 193 -8.69 -21.75 -12.27
N GLY A 194 -9.65 -22.18 -11.43
CA GLY A 194 -10.93 -22.76 -11.86
C GLY A 194 -12.01 -21.75 -12.29
N HIS A 195 -11.79 -20.44 -12.10
CA HIS A 195 -12.82 -19.40 -12.27
C HIS A 195 -12.33 -18.23 -13.17
N PRO A 196 -12.10 -18.44 -14.48
CA PRO A 196 -11.44 -17.46 -15.35
C PRO A 196 -12.18 -16.11 -15.45
N GLY A 197 -13.51 -16.11 -15.44
CA GLY A 197 -14.31 -14.89 -15.45
C GLY A 197 -14.14 -14.06 -14.18
N LEU A 198 -14.09 -14.72 -13.02
CA LEU A 198 -13.86 -14.07 -11.73
C LEU A 198 -12.43 -13.52 -11.64
N ILE A 199 -11.42 -14.29 -12.09
CA ILE A 199 -10.03 -13.85 -12.17
C ILE A 199 -9.94 -12.54 -12.95
N LEU A 200 -10.51 -12.48 -14.14
CA LEU A 200 -10.42 -11.29 -14.98
C LEU A 200 -11.00 -10.05 -14.29
N VAL A 201 -12.19 -10.17 -13.70
CA VAL A 201 -12.84 -9.06 -12.99
C VAL A 201 -11.99 -8.60 -11.81
N MET A 202 -11.50 -9.54 -10.99
CA MET A 202 -10.71 -9.21 -9.80
C MET A 202 -9.34 -8.63 -10.14
N ILE A 203 -8.66 -9.15 -11.18
CA ILE A 203 -7.38 -8.60 -11.64
C ILE A 203 -7.58 -7.17 -12.16
N VAL A 204 -8.59 -6.92 -12.98
CA VAL A 204 -8.85 -5.59 -13.53
C VAL A 204 -9.20 -4.60 -12.42
N ALA A 205 -10.04 -5.01 -11.46
CA ALA A 205 -10.41 -4.18 -10.31
C ALA A 205 -9.18 -3.87 -9.42
N ALA A 206 -8.40 -4.88 -9.05
CA ALA A 206 -7.21 -4.72 -8.22
C ALA A 206 -6.13 -3.89 -8.94
N PHE A 207 -5.89 -4.15 -10.23
CA PHE A 207 -4.97 -3.34 -11.04
C PHE A 207 -5.40 -1.87 -11.08
N GLY A 208 -6.69 -1.60 -11.35
CA GLY A 208 -7.23 -0.24 -11.39
C GLY A 208 -7.10 0.48 -10.03
N THR A 209 -7.40 -0.22 -8.94
CA THR A 209 -7.24 0.28 -7.58
C THR A 209 -5.77 0.63 -7.30
N ASN A 210 -4.86 -0.28 -7.60
CA ASN A 210 -3.42 -0.08 -7.41
C ASN A 210 -2.86 1.07 -8.26
N LEU A 211 -3.34 1.21 -9.50
CA LEU A 211 -2.92 2.30 -10.37
C LEU A 211 -3.45 3.66 -9.86
N PHE A 212 -4.66 3.68 -9.32
CA PHE A 212 -5.21 4.87 -8.66
C PHE A 212 -4.40 5.26 -7.41
N GLU A 213 -3.98 4.29 -6.60
CA GLU A 213 -3.09 4.54 -5.46
C GLU A 213 -1.72 5.07 -5.89
N ALA A 214 -1.16 4.57 -7.00
CA ALA A 214 0.06 5.14 -7.58
C ALA A 214 -0.15 6.59 -8.04
N TYR A 215 -1.31 6.92 -8.61
CA TYR A 215 -1.69 8.30 -8.93
C TYR A 215 -1.77 9.18 -7.67
N LEU A 216 -2.40 8.68 -6.59
CA LEU A 216 -2.46 9.40 -5.32
C LEU A 216 -1.06 9.66 -4.76
N PHE A 217 -0.19 8.66 -4.82
CA PHE A 217 1.22 8.78 -4.42
C PHE A 217 1.95 9.87 -5.22
N TRP A 218 1.79 9.88 -6.53
CA TRP A 218 2.40 10.88 -7.40
C TRP A 218 1.92 12.30 -7.10
N ARG A 219 0.63 12.47 -6.79
CA ARG A 219 0.01 13.79 -6.60
C ARG A 219 0.13 14.33 -5.18
N TYR A 220 0.11 13.46 -4.18
CA TYR A 220 -0.11 13.85 -2.79
C TYR A 220 0.86 13.17 -1.80
N GLY A 221 1.79 12.33 -2.26
CA GLY A 221 2.72 11.58 -1.40
C GLY A 221 2.09 10.34 -0.79
N LEU A 222 2.88 9.63 0.03
CA LEU A 222 2.53 8.29 0.54
C LEU A 222 1.29 8.26 1.45
N LEU A 223 1.02 9.34 2.19
CA LEU A 223 -0.12 9.35 3.12
C LEU A 223 -1.47 9.27 2.39
N ALA A 224 -1.54 9.71 1.12
CA ALA A 224 -2.78 9.68 0.36
C ALA A 224 -3.23 8.25 -0.04
N PRO A 225 -2.40 7.42 -0.67
CA PRO A 225 -2.78 6.04 -0.93
C PRO A 225 -2.92 5.24 0.37
N LEU A 226 -2.13 5.52 1.41
CA LEU A 226 -2.30 4.88 2.72
C LEU A 226 -3.69 5.19 3.32
N ALA A 227 -4.15 6.44 3.28
CA ALA A 227 -5.49 6.82 3.74
C ALA A 227 -6.60 6.13 2.94
N PHE A 228 -6.44 6.02 1.62
CA PHE A 228 -7.34 5.27 0.75
C PHE A 228 -7.39 3.79 1.15
N ARG A 229 -6.22 3.13 1.25
CA ARG A 229 -6.13 1.69 1.54
C ARG A 229 -6.65 1.36 2.95
N LEU A 230 -6.35 2.16 3.95
CA LEU A 230 -6.88 1.99 5.30
C LEU A 230 -8.42 2.05 5.31
N ALA A 231 -9.01 3.01 4.62
CA ALA A 231 -10.46 3.15 4.52
C ALA A 231 -11.09 2.00 3.71
N TYR A 232 -10.45 1.59 2.61
CA TYR A 232 -10.84 0.42 1.83
C TYR A 232 -10.78 -0.87 2.67
N TYR A 233 -9.69 -1.12 3.39
CA TYR A 233 -9.51 -2.30 4.21
C TYR A 233 -10.46 -2.35 5.41
N LEU A 234 -10.80 -1.19 5.99
CA LEU A 234 -11.81 -1.12 7.04
C LEU A 234 -13.15 -1.72 6.58
N VAL A 235 -13.59 -1.41 5.38
CA VAL A 235 -14.86 -1.94 4.87
C VAL A 235 -14.68 -3.36 4.35
N TRP A 236 -13.73 -3.60 3.45
CA TRP A 236 -13.60 -4.88 2.78
C TRP A 236 -13.16 -6.01 3.72
N HIS A 237 -12.16 -5.76 4.56
CA HIS A 237 -11.61 -6.81 5.42
C HIS A 237 -12.21 -6.83 6.83
N VAL A 238 -12.35 -5.65 7.47
CA VAL A 238 -12.84 -5.64 8.87
C VAL A 238 -14.35 -5.83 8.91
N VAL A 239 -15.12 -5.00 8.19
CA VAL A 239 -16.58 -5.16 8.15
C VAL A 239 -16.95 -6.46 7.43
N GLY A 240 -16.29 -6.80 6.31
CA GLY A 240 -16.48 -8.07 5.61
C GLY A 240 -16.21 -9.28 6.51
N GLY A 241 -15.14 -9.26 7.28
CA GLY A 241 -14.82 -10.31 8.26
C GLY A 241 -15.90 -10.46 9.36
N VAL A 242 -16.46 -9.35 9.86
CA VAL A 242 -17.59 -9.39 10.81
C VAL A 242 -18.86 -9.98 10.16
N MET A 243 -19.04 -9.77 8.85
CA MET A 243 -20.17 -10.32 8.09
C MET A 243 -19.98 -11.78 7.67
N GLY A 244 -18.81 -12.39 7.92
CA GLY A 244 -18.51 -13.79 7.63
C GLY A 244 -18.00 -14.02 6.19
N PHE A 245 -17.46 -12.99 5.53
CA PHE A 245 -16.80 -13.10 4.23
C PHE A 245 -15.33 -13.49 4.34
#